data_fabe20cfe9fa83ea8800b4a5102eaecf
#
_entry.id   fabe20cfe9fa83ea8800b4a5102eaecf
#
_cell.length_a   1.000
_cell.length_b   1.000
_cell.length_c   1.000
_cell.angle_alpha   90.00
_cell.angle_beta   90.00
_cell.angle_gamma   90.00
#
_symmetry.space_group_name_H-M   'P 1'
#
loop_
_entity.id
_entity.type
_entity.pdbx_description
1 polymer ?
#
loop_
_entity_poly.entity_id
_entity_poly.type
_entity_poly.pdbx_seq_one_letter_code
_entity_poly.pdbx_strand_id
1 'polypeptide(L)'
;QQTITNNGEDYKFSKTLYCSPELSDNRIEVYDQELMPLFGVFQLFMMEHMQDRCKDEKKGGAKLIRMKMNLYPNQEKQIDHGIHNDIWTNGRADLNVVTSVFNFHTSNGSTTVFDKDEQGEYTKKVIVPSVENTIVMFNNPHPHFGTTQNDNPARMVLNTNIAKAPVDAFAEPFEPLDDYF
;
A
#
# COMPACT_ATOMS: atom_id res chain seq x y z
N GLN A 1 15.29 -3.91 -4.46
CA GLN A 1 14.92 -5.33 -4.50
C GLN A 1 14.07 -5.60 -5.74
N GLN A 2 14.40 -6.61 -6.51
CA GLN A 2 13.61 -7.08 -7.65
C GLN A 2 12.61 -8.11 -7.14
N THR A 3 11.34 -7.96 -7.49
CA THR A 3 10.32 -8.97 -7.22
C THR A 3 9.90 -9.60 -8.55
N ILE A 4 10.04 -10.90 -8.66
CA ILE A 4 9.55 -11.69 -9.80
C ILE A 4 8.22 -12.28 -9.37
N THR A 5 7.18 -12.10 -10.18
CA THR A 5 5.88 -12.71 -9.91
C THR A 5 5.86 -14.19 -10.25
N ASN A 6 4.86 -14.92 -9.79
CA ASN A 6 4.81 -16.39 -9.78
C ASN A 6 5.00 -17.10 -11.14
N ASN A 7 4.93 -16.37 -12.26
CA ASN A 7 5.06 -16.95 -13.59
C ASN A 7 6.40 -16.66 -14.30
N GLY A 8 7.32 -15.95 -13.65
CA GLY A 8 8.63 -15.60 -14.24
C GLY A 8 8.57 -14.61 -15.42
N GLU A 9 7.38 -14.23 -15.86
CA GLU A 9 7.16 -13.35 -17.02
C GLU A 9 6.98 -11.88 -16.68
N ASP A 10 6.76 -11.57 -15.40
CA ASP A 10 6.49 -10.24 -14.92
C ASP A 10 7.49 -9.85 -13.83
N TYR A 11 8.07 -8.67 -13.93
CA TYR A 11 9.00 -8.17 -12.94
C TYR A 11 8.75 -6.69 -12.63
N LYS A 12 9.01 -6.34 -11.38
CA LYS A 12 9.01 -4.97 -10.88
C LYS A 12 10.20 -4.72 -9.97
N PHE A 13 10.62 -3.48 -9.89
CA PHE A 13 11.57 -3.04 -8.89
C PHE A 13 10.80 -2.40 -7.73
N SER A 14 11.15 -2.77 -6.52
CA SER A 14 10.54 -2.21 -5.32
C SER A 14 11.62 -1.71 -4.36
N LYS A 15 11.43 -0.51 -3.84
CA LYS A 15 12.27 0.06 -2.78
C LYS A 15 11.38 0.45 -1.60
N THR A 16 11.61 -0.14 -0.45
CA THR A 16 10.98 0.29 0.80
C THR A 16 11.67 1.58 1.23
N LEU A 17 10.89 2.63 1.41
CA LEU A 17 11.36 3.95 1.85
C LEU A 17 11.18 4.11 3.35
N TYR A 18 10.10 3.54 3.88
CA TYR A 18 9.80 3.49 5.29
C TYR A 18 9.10 2.17 5.65
N CYS A 19 9.45 1.62 6.79
CA CYS A 19 8.72 0.52 7.40
C CYS A 19 8.80 0.66 8.91
N SER A 20 7.67 0.66 9.58
CA SER A 20 7.62 0.73 11.03
C SER A 20 8.20 -0.55 11.67
N PRO A 21 8.73 -0.48 12.88
CA PRO A 21 9.32 -1.64 13.56
C PRO A 21 8.36 -2.83 13.66
N GLU A 22 7.07 -2.57 13.80
CA GLU A 22 6.04 -3.60 13.95
C GLU A 22 5.87 -4.48 12.70
N LEU A 23 6.27 -3.95 11.53
CA LEU A 23 6.18 -4.65 10.25
C LEU A 23 7.52 -5.16 9.72
N SER A 24 8.63 -4.78 10.34
CA SER A 24 9.95 -5.21 9.90
C SER A 24 10.33 -6.53 10.56
N ASP A 25 10.91 -7.45 9.78
CA ASP A 25 11.34 -8.78 10.25
C ASP A 25 12.31 -8.72 11.46
N ASN A 26 13.03 -7.62 11.60
CA ASN A 26 14.01 -7.42 12.67
C ASN A 26 13.53 -6.43 13.75
N ARG A 27 12.26 -6.00 13.71
CA ARG A 27 11.72 -4.95 14.59
C ARG A 27 12.56 -3.65 14.59
N ILE A 28 13.22 -3.38 13.46
CA ILE A 28 14.03 -2.18 13.25
C ILE A 28 13.27 -1.29 12.28
N GLU A 29 13.15 -0.02 12.62
CA GLU A 29 12.60 0.97 11.71
C GLU A 29 13.48 1.08 10.45
N VAL A 30 12.89 0.85 9.29
CA VAL A 30 13.56 1.03 8.00
C VAL A 30 13.26 2.44 7.51
N TYR A 31 14.30 3.15 7.15
CA TYR A 31 14.21 4.56 6.85
C TYR A 31 15.23 5.00 5.79
N ASP A 32 14.74 5.50 4.67
CA ASP A 32 15.58 6.03 3.62
C ASP A 32 15.82 7.54 3.81
N GLN A 33 16.97 7.91 4.33
CA GLN A 33 17.31 9.30 4.67
C GLN A 33 17.34 10.24 3.46
N GLU A 34 17.66 9.75 2.28
CA GLU A 34 17.75 10.56 1.06
C GLU A 34 16.36 10.98 0.55
N LEU A 35 15.34 10.19 0.84
CA LEU A 35 13.96 10.42 0.42
C LEU A 35 13.07 11.04 1.50
N MET A 36 13.67 11.43 2.63
CA MET A 36 13.00 12.09 3.75
C MET A 36 12.09 13.26 3.37
N PRO A 37 12.52 14.19 2.51
CA PRO A 37 11.66 15.33 2.16
C PRO A 37 10.35 14.88 1.51
N LEU A 38 10.41 13.85 0.67
CA LEU A 38 9.22 13.26 0.04
C LEU A 38 8.29 12.63 1.10
N PHE A 39 8.88 11.92 2.07
CA PHE A 39 8.17 11.34 3.20
C PHE A 39 7.40 12.40 4.00
N GLY A 40 8.05 13.50 4.37
CA GLY A 40 7.43 14.57 5.16
C GLY A 40 6.21 15.19 4.48
N VAL A 41 6.32 15.50 3.20
CA VAL A 41 5.22 16.07 2.42
C VAL A 41 4.04 15.09 2.32
N PHE A 42 4.30 13.82 2.00
CA PHE A 42 3.25 12.81 1.91
C PHE A 42 2.62 12.52 3.26
N GLN A 43 3.40 12.46 4.33
CA GLN A 43 2.87 12.22 5.66
C GLN A 43 1.92 13.33 6.10
N LEU A 44 2.29 14.60 5.92
CA LEU A 44 1.43 15.73 6.25
C LEU A 44 0.13 15.72 5.45
N PHE A 45 0.20 15.55 4.13
CA PHE A 45 -0.96 15.48 3.27
C PHE A 45 -1.90 14.31 3.64
N MET A 46 -1.32 13.13 3.87
CA MET A 46 -2.10 11.95 4.21
C MET A 46 -2.70 12.04 5.62
N MET A 47 -1.98 12.62 6.59
CA MET A 47 -2.51 12.82 7.94
C MET A 47 -3.68 13.81 7.93
N GLU A 48 -3.58 14.91 7.21
CA GLU A 48 -4.65 15.89 7.07
C GLU A 48 -5.90 15.26 6.45
N HIS A 49 -5.75 14.53 5.35
CA HIS A 49 -6.86 13.87 4.68
C HIS A 49 -7.48 12.73 5.48
N MET A 50 -6.67 12.01 6.27
CA MET A 50 -7.14 10.93 7.13
C MET A 50 -7.80 11.45 8.41
N GLN A 51 -7.37 12.59 8.95
CA GLN A 51 -8.02 13.22 10.11
C GLN A 51 -9.49 13.55 9.80
N ASP A 52 -9.79 14.00 8.60
CA ASP A 52 -11.17 14.28 8.19
C ASP A 52 -12.05 13.01 8.12
N ARG A 53 -11.47 11.87 7.82
CA ARG A 53 -12.19 10.57 7.79
C ARG A 53 -12.27 9.88 9.14
N CYS A 54 -11.44 10.26 10.11
CA CYS A 54 -11.41 9.69 11.46
C CYS A 54 -12.15 10.55 12.49
N LYS A 55 -12.89 11.57 12.08
CA LYS A 55 -13.59 12.53 12.98
C LYS A 55 -14.57 11.88 13.95
N ASP A 56 -15.10 10.71 13.66
CA ASP A 56 -16.04 9.99 14.53
C ASP A 56 -15.38 9.14 15.63
N GLU A 57 -14.07 8.94 15.57
CA GLU A 57 -13.35 8.17 16.59
C GLU A 57 -12.60 9.12 17.53
N LYS A 58 -13.16 9.31 18.69
CA LYS A 58 -12.76 10.30 19.71
C LYS A 58 -11.28 10.33 20.16
N LYS A 59 -10.38 9.50 19.61
CA LYS A 59 -8.95 9.41 19.94
C LYS A 59 -8.05 8.79 18.86
N GLY A 60 -8.40 8.79 17.60
CA GLY A 60 -7.61 8.10 16.58
C GLY A 60 -6.60 8.99 15.87
N GLY A 61 -5.32 8.70 16.02
CA GLY A 61 -4.27 9.21 15.14
C GLY A 61 -4.09 8.31 13.91
N ALA A 62 -3.67 8.89 12.79
CA ALA A 62 -3.18 8.12 11.66
C ALA A 62 -1.66 7.90 11.81
N LYS A 63 -1.20 6.65 11.68
CA LYS A 63 0.24 6.32 11.74
C LYS A 63 0.66 5.72 10.40
N LEU A 64 1.66 6.32 9.75
CA LEU A 64 2.30 5.68 8.62
C LEU A 64 3.04 4.44 9.10
N ILE A 65 2.76 3.29 8.49
CA ILE A 65 3.38 2.01 8.84
C ILE A 65 4.29 1.48 7.76
N ARG A 66 4.02 1.78 6.49
CA ARG A 66 4.90 1.42 5.37
C ARG A 66 4.79 2.43 4.23
N MET A 67 5.91 2.71 3.59
CA MET A 67 5.99 3.44 2.33
C MET A 67 6.94 2.70 1.38
N LYS A 68 6.47 2.43 0.18
CA LYS A 68 7.21 1.67 -0.82
C LYS A 68 7.05 2.26 -2.21
N MET A 69 8.16 2.51 -2.88
CA MET A 69 8.15 2.88 -4.28
C MET A 69 8.21 1.62 -5.15
N ASN A 70 7.34 1.56 -6.15
CA ASN A 70 7.34 0.50 -7.14
C ASN A 70 7.58 1.11 -8.53
N LEU A 71 8.50 0.50 -9.27
CA LEU A 71 8.80 0.81 -10.66
C LEU A 71 8.49 -0.42 -11.51
N TYR A 72 7.62 -0.26 -12.49
CA TYR A 72 7.22 -1.28 -13.45
C TYR A 72 7.82 -0.90 -14.81
N PRO A 73 8.91 -1.54 -15.26
CA PRO A 73 9.44 -1.33 -16.62
C PRO A 73 8.42 -1.74 -17.67
N ASN A 74 8.52 -1.14 -18.86
CA ASN A 74 7.73 -1.56 -20.00
C ASN A 74 8.13 -2.98 -20.43
N GLN A 75 7.15 -3.84 -20.55
CA GLN A 75 7.31 -5.23 -20.96
C GLN A 75 6.57 -5.52 -22.29
N GLU A 76 6.35 -4.46 -23.09
CA GLU A 76 5.68 -4.49 -24.41
C GLU A 76 4.20 -4.91 -24.35
N LYS A 77 3.74 -5.41 -23.24
CA LYS A 77 2.35 -5.83 -22.97
C LYS A 77 1.90 -5.35 -21.59
N GLN A 78 0.61 -5.23 -21.40
CA GLN A 78 0.02 -5.05 -20.08
C GLN A 78 -0.07 -6.41 -19.36
N ILE A 79 0.35 -6.44 -18.10
CA ILE A 79 0.35 -7.64 -17.25
C ILE A 79 -0.33 -7.28 -15.94
N ASP A 80 -1.29 -8.09 -15.55
CA ASP A 80 -1.91 -8.01 -14.23
C ASP A 80 -1.03 -8.73 -13.20
N HIS A 81 -0.65 -8.02 -12.15
CA HIS A 81 0.05 -8.63 -11.02
C HIS A 81 -0.89 -9.51 -10.19
N GLY A 82 -0.33 -10.34 -9.33
CA GLY A 82 -1.12 -11.19 -8.45
C GLY A 82 -2.01 -10.37 -7.50
N ILE A 83 -3.24 -10.83 -7.32
CA ILE A 83 -4.20 -10.25 -6.37
C ILE A 83 -3.67 -10.43 -4.95
N HIS A 84 -3.65 -9.37 -4.16
CA HIS A 84 -3.13 -9.40 -2.79
C HIS A 84 -3.78 -8.33 -1.91
N ASN A 85 -3.54 -8.45 -0.61
CA ASN A 85 -3.69 -7.40 0.39
C ASN A 85 -2.30 -7.01 0.88
N ASP A 86 -2.11 -5.74 1.20
CA ASP A 86 -0.78 -5.21 1.54
C ASP A 86 -0.30 -5.61 2.94
N ILE A 87 -1.19 -5.54 3.93
CA ILE A 87 -0.85 -5.73 5.34
C ILE A 87 -1.72 -6.84 5.93
N TRP A 88 -1.06 -7.79 6.57
CA TRP A 88 -1.68 -8.91 7.25
C TRP A 88 -1.33 -8.88 8.73
N THR A 89 -2.32 -9.11 9.57
CA THR A 89 -2.15 -9.24 11.01
C THR A 89 -2.87 -10.52 11.45
N ASN A 90 -2.16 -11.41 12.11
CA ASN A 90 -2.69 -12.70 12.58
C ASN A 90 -3.38 -13.52 11.45
N GLY A 91 -2.75 -13.58 10.27
CA GLY A 91 -3.27 -14.34 9.13
C GLY A 91 -4.51 -13.75 8.45
N ARG A 92 -4.87 -12.51 8.75
CA ARG A 92 -6.00 -11.79 8.14
C ARG A 92 -5.55 -10.44 7.60
N ALA A 93 -6.20 -9.96 6.55
CA ALA A 93 -6.00 -8.60 6.07
C ALA A 93 -6.42 -7.60 7.16
N ASP A 94 -5.51 -6.67 7.52
CA ASP A 94 -5.75 -5.74 8.62
C ASP A 94 -6.86 -4.74 8.29
N LEU A 95 -7.91 -4.74 9.11
CA LEU A 95 -9.09 -3.88 8.96
C LEU A 95 -8.80 -2.41 9.26
N ASN A 96 -7.80 -2.14 10.08
CA ASN A 96 -7.44 -0.80 10.55
C ASN A 96 -6.44 -0.10 9.64
N VAL A 97 -6.10 -0.68 8.49
CA VAL A 97 -5.14 -0.11 7.55
C VAL A 97 -5.84 0.43 6.31
N VAL A 98 -5.40 1.60 5.88
CA VAL A 98 -5.68 2.17 4.56
C VAL A 98 -4.46 2.01 3.69
N THR A 99 -4.66 1.49 2.48
CA THR A 99 -3.68 1.50 1.40
C THR A 99 -3.91 2.71 0.51
N SER A 100 -2.85 3.38 0.13
CA SER A 100 -2.89 4.40 -0.92
C SER A 100 -1.86 4.12 -2.00
N VAL A 101 -2.20 4.47 -3.23
CA VAL A 101 -1.32 4.39 -4.40
C VAL A 101 -1.32 5.75 -5.09
N PHE A 102 -0.19 6.43 -5.06
CA PHE A 102 0.03 7.68 -5.77
C PHE A 102 0.70 7.41 -7.11
N ASN A 103 0.17 8.01 -8.18
CA ASN A 103 0.68 7.90 -9.53
C ASN A 103 1.55 9.11 -9.88
N PHE A 104 2.84 8.90 -10.20
CA PHE A 104 3.77 9.98 -10.56
C PHE A 104 3.56 10.49 -11.99
N HIS A 105 2.96 9.71 -12.86
CA HIS A 105 2.69 10.09 -14.26
C HIS A 105 1.50 9.32 -14.83
N THR A 106 0.97 9.83 -15.92
CA THR A 106 -0.12 9.18 -16.65
C THR A 106 0.42 8.03 -17.50
N SER A 107 -0.28 6.91 -17.49
CA SER A 107 0.01 5.74 -18.34
C SER A 107 -1.27 4.92 -18.54
N ASN A 108 -1.25 3.98 -19.49
CA ASN A 108 -2.35 3.03 -19.69
C ASN A 108 -2.35 1.87 -18.68
N GLY A 109 -1.44 1.88 -17.71
CA GLY A 109 -1.50 1.01 -16.53
C GLY A 109 -2.61 1.43 -15.57
N SER A 110 -2.92 0.58 -14.61
CA SER A 110 -4.02 0.82 -13.68
C SER A 110 -3.77 0.19 -12.30
N THR A 111 -4.61 0.56 -11.35
CA THR A 111 -4.80 -0.15 -10.09
C THR A 111 -6.23 -0.69 -10.05
N THR A 112 -6.39 -2.00 -9.95
CA THR A 112 -7.70 -2.65 -9.79
C THR A 112 -7.91 -2.98 -8.33
N VAL A 113 -9.04 -2.54 -7.78
CA VAL A 113 -9.47 -2.82 -6.41
C VAL A 113 -10.76 -3.62 -6.46
N PHE A 114 -10.87 -4.66 -5.63
CA PHE A 114 -12.09 -5.44 -5.51
C PHE A 114 -12.93 -4.88 -4.38
N ASP A 115 -14.15 -4.48 -4.70
CA ASP A 115 -15.14 -4.06 -3.72
C ASP A 115 -16.13 -5.21 -3.44
N LYS A 116 -16.86 -5.08 -2.36
CA LYS A 116 -17.89 -6.05 -2.00
C LYS A 116 -19.09 -5.93 -2.94
N ASP A 117 -19.61 -7.08 -3.35
CA ASP A 117 -20.89 -7.18 -4.02
C ASP A 117 -22.06 -7.16 -3.00
N GLU A 118 -23.28 -7.38 -3.50
CA GLU A 118 -24.49 -7.41 -2.67
C GLU A 118 -24.51 -8.58 -1.66
N GLN A 119 -23.72 -9.62 -1.90
CA GLN A 119 -23.54 -10.77 -1.03
C GLN A 119 -22.43 -10.57 0.01
N GLY A 120 -21.69 -9.47 -0.09
CA GLY A 120 -20.57 -9.14 0.79
C GLY A 120 -19.24 -9.75 0.37
N GLU A 121 -19.19 -10.38 -0.81
CA GLU A 121 -17.96 -10.97 -1.37
C GLU A 121 -17.18 -9.94 -2.20
N TYR A 122 -15.84 -10.02 -2.19
CA TYR A 122 -14.97 -9.11 -2.94
C TYR A 122 -14.88 -9.50 -4.43
N THR A 123 -15.93 -9.25 -5.17
CA THR A 123 -16.06 -9.62 -6.60
C THR A 123 -16.21 -8.44 -7.54
N LYS A 124 -16.68 -7.30 -7.03
CA LYS A 124 -16.89 -6.09 -7.82
C LYS A 124 -15.56 -5.39 -8.11
N LYS A 125 -15.13 -5.41 -9.37
CA LYS A 125 -13.90 -4.74 -9.82
C LYS A 125 -14.12 -3.24 -10.02
N VAL A 126 -13.23 -2.44 -9.41
CA VAL A 126 -13.09 -1.01 -9.64
C VAL A 126 -11.73 -0.76 -10.25
N ILE A 127 -11.67 -0.37 -11.51
CA ILE A 127 -10.42 -0.10 -12.23
C ILE A 127 -10.14 1.39 -12.16
N VAL A 128 -9.01 1.77 -11.57
CA VAL A 128 -8.55 3.15 -11.45
C VAL A 128 -7.37 3.35 -12.39
N PRO A 129 -7.50 4.17 -13.45
CA PRO A 129 -6.40 4.42 -14.38
C PRO A 129 -5.26 5.17 -13.69
N SER A 130 -4.03 4.97 -14.18
CA SER A 130 -2.88 5.75 -13.74
C SER A 130 -2.92 7.13 -14.38
N VAL A 131 -3.28 8.13 -13.60
CA VAL A 131 -3.27 9.54 -13.99
C VAL A 131 -2.27 10.29 -13.12
N GLU A 132 -1.43 11.12 -13.72
CA GLU A 132 -0.43 11.93 -13.01
C GLU A 132 -1.07 12.74 -11.86
N ASN A 133 -0.35 12.83 -10.73
CA ASN A 133 -0.79 13.54 -9.53
C ASN A 133 -2.12 13.05 -8.94
N THR A 134 -2.48 11.81 -9.18
CA THR A 134 -3.66 11.21 -8.54
C THR A 134 -3.27 10.21 -7.47
N ILE A 135 -4.12 10.12 -6.47
CA ILE A 135 -4.02 9.14 -5.39
C ILE A 135 -5.30 8.30 -5.38
N VAL A 136 -5.16 7.00 -5.33
CA VAL A 136 -6.26 6.09 -5.01
C VAL A 136 -6.08 5.57 -3.59
N MET A 137 -7.17 5.60 -2.81
CA MET A 137 -7.17 5.17 -1.42
C MET A 137 -8.30 4.19 -1.17
N PHE A 138 -7.99 3.09 -0.51
CA PHE A 138 -8.96 2.06 -0.15
C PHE A 138 -8.56 1.37 1.17
N ASN A 139 -9.52 0.74 1.83
CA ASN A 139 -9.24 -0.04 3.02
C ASN A 139 -8.45 -1.30 2.67
N ASN A 140 -7.46 -1.66 3.45
CA ASN A 140 -6.57 -2.80 3.21
C ASN A 140 -7.27 -4.17 3.02
N PRO A 141 -8.45 -4.47 3.63
CA PRO A 141 -9.19 -5.69 3.34
C PRO A 141 -9.67 -5.84 1.89
N HIS A 142 -9.71 -4.75 1.11
CA HIS A 142 -10.03 -4.84 -0.30
C HIS A 142 -8.85 -5.42 -1.07
N PRO A 143 -8.98 -6.65 -1.64
CA PRO A 143 -7.94 -7.21 -2.48
C PRO A 143 -7.72 -6.32 -3.69
N HIS A 144 -6.49 -6.26 -4.15
CA HIS A 144 -6.14 -5.39 -5.28
C HIS A 144 -4.94 -5.93 -6.06
N PHE A 145 -4.74 -5.38 -7.24
CA PHE A 145 -3.53 -5.58 -8.04
C PHE A 145 -3.25 -4.37 -8.92
N GLY A 146 -2.00 -4.26 -9.38
CA GLY A 146 -1.59 -3.31 -10.39
C GLY A 146 -1.51 -3.96 -11.77
N THR A 147 -1.92 -3.25 -12.81
CA THR A 147 -1.68 -3.61 -14.21
C THR A 147 -0.51 -2.78 -14.73
N THR A 148 0.46 -3.42 -15.38
CA THR A 148 1.60 -2.72 -15.99
C THR A 148 1.14 -1.88 -17.18
N GLN A 149 2.02 -1.02 -17.67
CA GLN A 149 1.80 -0.21 -18.87
C GLN A 149 2.63 -0.73 -20.05
N ASN A 150 2.25 -0.32 -21.25
CA ASN A 150 3.04 -0.52 -22.48
C ASN A 150 3.12 0.73 -23.36
N ASP A 151 2.60 1.87 -22.89
CA ASP A 151 2.62 3.17 -23.56
C ASP A 151 3.76 4.08 -23.09
N ASN A 152 4.42 3.75 -21.98
CA ASN A 152 5.52 4.50 -21.39
C ASN A 152 6.71 3.58 -21.06
N PRO A 153 7.95 4.09 -20.98
CA PRO A 153 9.13 3.28 -20.61
C PRO A 153 9.01 2.61 -19.24
N ALA A 154 8.33 3.26 -18.30
CA ALA A 154 8.08 2.72 -16.97
C ALA A 154 6.82 3.33 -16.36
N ARG A 155 6.19 2.61 -15.43
CA ARG A 155 5.17 3.14 -14.51
C ARG A 155 5.77 3.17 -13.10
N MET A 156 5.69 4.32 -12.46
CA MET A 156 6.17 4.49 -11.08
C MET A 156 5.02 4.91 -10.18
N VAL A 157 4.90 4.23 -9.05
CA VAL A 157 3.88 4.52 -8.04
C VAL A 157 4.49 4.50 -6.65
N LEU A 158 3.92 5.31 -5.75
CA LEU A 158 4.21 5.26 -4.32
C LEU A 158 3.04 4.61 -3.61
N ASN A 159 3.30 3.43 -3.04
CA ASN A 159 2.34 2.71 -2.20
C ASN A 159 2.60 3.09 -0.74
N THR A 160 1.56 3.51 -0.03
CA THR A 160 1.65 3.80 1.41
C THR A 160 0.57 3.04 2.17
N ASN A 161 0.91 2.57 3.35
CA ASN A 161 -0.03 1.94 4.27
C ASN A 161 -0.07 2.73 5.57
N ILE A 162 -1.27 3.11 5.98
CA ILE A 162 -1.52 3.98 7.12
C ILE A 162 -2.48 3.25 8.06
N ALA A 163 -2.05 3.05 9.31
CA ALA A 163 -2.91 2.50 10.33
C ALA A 163 -3.84 3.59 10.87
N LYS A 164 -5.12 3.23 10.96
CA LYS A 164 -6.15 3.96 11.70
C LYS A 164 -6.18 3.35 13.09
N ALA A 165 -5.50 3.90 14.05
CA ALA A 165 -5.58 3.36 15.39
C ALA A 165 -5.64 4.48 16.41
N PRO A 166 -6.26 4.25 17.58
CA PRO A 166 -6.03 5.06 18.74
C PRO A 166 -4.52 5.11 19.03
N VAL A 167 -3.99 6.24 19.40
CA VAL A 167 -2.57 6.40 19.73
C VAL A 167 -2.14 5.38 20.79
N ASP A 168 -3.06 4.97 21.65
CA ASP A 168 -2.81 4.02 22.75
C ASP A 168 -2.73 2.54 22.29
N ALA A 169 -3.27 2.19 21.12
CA ALA A 169 -3.23 0.80 20.62
C ALA A 169 -1.84 0.32 20.17
N PHE A 170 -0.89 1.25 20.02
CA PHE A 170 0.51 0.95 19.70
C PHE A 170 1.42 0.97 20.93
N ALA A 171 0.88 1.28 22.12
CA ALA A 171 1.61 1.33 23.36
C ALA A 171 1.69 -0.04 24.07
N GLU A 172 0.83 -1.00 23.70
CA GLU A 172 0.93 -2.38 24.20
C GLU A 172 2.10 -3.08 23.53
N PRO A 173 3.00 -3.70 24.29
CA PRO A 173 4.06 -4.51 23.71
C PRO A 173 3.42 -5.68 22.94
N PHE A 174 3.82 -5.84 21.70
CA PHE A 174 3.47 -6.99 20.87
C PHE A 174 3.91 -8.25 21.63
N GLU A 175 2.96 -9.06 22.10
CA GLU A 175 3.31 -10.38 22.61
C GLU A 175 3.94 -11.18 21.47
N PRO A 176 5.12 -11.76 21.67
CA PRO A 176 5.72 -12.60 20.65
C PRO A 176 4.76 -13.74 20.33
N LEU A 177 4.52 -13.98 19.05
CA LEU A 177 3.92 -15.24 18.61
C LEU A 177 4.91 -16.36 18.96
N ASP A 178 4.83 -16.87 20.18
CA ASP A 178 5.43 -18.13 20.52
C ASP A 178 4.64 -19.24 19.82
N ASP A 179 5.37 -20.02 19.04
CA ASP A 179 5.03 -21.33 18.51
C ASP A 179 3.95 -21.43 17.41
N TYR A 180 4.35 -21.19 16.15
CA TYR A 180 3.85 -21.98 15.03
C TYR A 180 5.01 -22.28 14.07
N PHE A 181 5.76 -23.33 14.39
CA PHE A 181 6.50 -24.16 13.44
C PHE A 181 6.01 -25.61 13.53
#